data_1df1c04737c65b92dd3aed5752f5080c
#
_entry.id   1df1c04737c65b92dd3aed5752f5080c
#
_cell.length_a   1.000
_cell.length_b   1.000
_cell.length_c   1.000
_cell.angle_alpha   90.00
_cell.angle_beta   90.00
_cell.angle_gamma   90.00
#
_symmetry.space_group_name_H-M   'P 1'
#
loop_
_entity.id
_entity.type
_entity.pdbx_description
1 polymer ?
#
loop_
_entity_poly.entity_id
_entity_poly.type
_entity_poly.pdbx_seq_one_letter_code
_entity_poly.pdbx_strand_id
1 'polypeptide(L)'
;MRILLVEDDKLIGDGIKAGLSKMGFSIDWFTAGLEGKNALYSAPYDAAILDLTLPGIDGLDILREWRDKGRHEPVLILTARDALSQRVEGLRLGACLLY
;
A
#
# COMPACT_ATOMS: atom_id res chain seq x y z
N MET A 1 9.41 4.01 12.82
CA MET A 1 8.80 4.19 11.49
C MET A 1 7.43 3.53 11.48
N ARG A 2 6.44 4.23 10.98
CA ARG A 2 5.06 3.76 10.92
C ARG A 2 4.68 3.48 9.47
N ILE A 3 4.20 2.27 9.21
CA ILE A 3 3.90 1.78 7.86
C ILE A 3 2.43 1.41 7.77
N LEU A 4 1.77 1.88 6.71
CA LEU A 4 0.42 1.45 6.36
C LEU A 4 0.52 0.23 5.43
N LEU A 5 -0.20 -0.83 5.77
CA LEU A 5 -0.32 -2.02 4.92
C LEU A 5 -1.79 -2.18 4.51
N VAL A 6 -2.04 -2.23 3.22
CA VAL A 6 -3.38 -2.51 2.69
C VAL A 6 -3.30 -3.78 1.85
N GLU A 7 -3.81 -4.87 2.40
CA GLU A 7 -3.75 -6.21 1.83
C GLU A 7 -4.96 -7.02 2.29
N ASP A 8 -5.72 -7.58 1.35
CA ASP A 8 -6.92 -8.35 1.68
C ASP A 8 -6.65 -9.82 1.98
N ASP A 9 -5.52 -10.36 1.55
CA ASP A 9 -5.12 -11.74 1.87
C ASP A 9 -4.55 -11.79 3.28
N LYS A 10 -5.25 -12.48 4.17
CA LYS A 10 -4.86 -12.54 5.59
C LYS A 10 -3.54 -13.26 5.81
N LEU A 11 -3.23 -14.26 5.02
CA LEU A 11 -1.98 -15.00 5.16
C LEU A 11 -0.78 -14.12 4.77
N ILE A 12 -0.89 -13.42 3.66
CA ILE A 12 0.15 -12.50 3.18
C ILE A 12 0.28 -11.32 4.17
N GLY A 13 -0.83 -10.72 4.56
CA GLY A 13 -0.83 -9.58 5.47
C GLY A 13 -0.24 -9.94 6.84
N ASP A 14 -0.59 -11.08 7.39
CA ASP A 14 -0.01 -11.57 8.65
C ASP A 14 1.49 -11.75 8.55
N GLY A 15 1.97 -12.34 7.47
CA GLY A 15 3.40 -12.57 7.25
C GLY A 15 4.18 -11.26 7.16
N ILE A 16 3.65 -10.29 6.41
CA ILE A 16 4.29 -8.97 6.26
C ILE A 16 4.30 -8.24 7.60
N LYS A 17 3.16 -8.19 8.28
CA LYS A 17 3.05 -7.52 9.57
C LYS A 17 4.00 -8.13 10.60
N ALA A 18 4.02 -9.45 10.72
CA ALA A 18 4.89 -10.14 11.65
C ALA A 18 6.37 -9.88 11.34
N GLY A 19 6.76 -9.99 10.07
CA GLY A 19 8.16 -9.78 9.66
C GLY A 19 8.64 -8.36 9.93
N LEU A 20 7.86 -7.38 9.54
CA LEU A 20 8.23 -5.97 9.71
C LEU A 20 8.18 -5.54 11.18
N SER A 21 7.23 -6.08 11.94
CA SER A 21 7.15 -5.79 13.39
C SER A 21 8.38 -6.29 14.13
N LYS A 22 8.94 -7.43 13.73
CA LYS A 22 10.19 -7.94 14.30
C LYS A 22 11.37 -7.03 14.02
N MET A 23 11.32 -6.26 12.92
CA MET A 23 12.36 -5.31 12.56
C MET A 23 12.19 -3.96 13.26
N GLY A 24 11.17 -3.82 14.10
CA GLY A 24 10.94 -2.60 14.87
C GLY A 24 9.99 -1.60 14.23
N PHE A 25 9.34 -1.94 13.12
CA PHE A 25 8.35 -1.07 12.49
C PHE A 25 6.97 -1.21 13.14
N SER A 26 6.25 -0.10 13.21
CA SER A 26 4.84 -0.10 13.61
C SER A 26 3.98 -0.27 12.35
N ILE A 27 3.16 -1.31 12.31
CA ILE A 27 2.35 -1.63 11.13
C ILE A 27 0.88 -1.47 11.46
N ASP A 28 0.19 -0.63 10.69
CA ASP A 28 -1.27 -0.56 10.68
C ASP A 28 -1.76 -1.29 9.44
N TRP A 29 -2.48 -2.37 9.63
CA TRP A 29 -2.92 -3.23 8.55
C TRP A 29 -4.43 -3.17 8.36
N PHE A 30 -4.85 -2.88 7.12
CA PHE A 30 -6.25 -2.86 6.71
C PHE A 30 -6.46 -3.85 5.57
N THR A 31 -7.60 -4.53 5.58
CA THR A 31 -7.92 -5.53 4.57
C THR A 31 -8.77 -4.97 3.42
N ALA A 32 -9.34 -3.79 3.57
CA ALA A 32 -10.16 -3.14 2.55
C ALA A 32 -9.51 -1.82 2.10
N GLY A 33 -9.60 -1.54 0.80
CA GLY A 33 -9.00 -0.35 0.22
C GLY A 33 -9.55 0.95 0.79
N LEU A 34 -10.85 1.03 1.01
CA LEU A 34 -11.47 2.24 1.57
C LEU A 34 -10.98 2.54 2.98
N GLU A 35 -10.88 1.52 3.83
CA GLU A 35 -10.35 1.68 5.18
C GLU A 35 -8.89 2.14 5.16
N GLY A 36 -8.09 1.55 4.28
CA GLY A 36 -6.69 1.94 4.10
C GLY A 36 -6.57 3.38 3.62
N LYS A 37 -7.39 3.79 2.66
CA LYS A 37 -7.44 5.16 2.18
C LYS A 37 -7.78 6.14 3.30
N ASN A 38 -8.79 5.84 4.09
CA ASN A 38 -9.19 6.68 5.22
C ASN A 38 -8.06 6.78 6.25
N ALA A 39 -7.35 5.70 6.50
CA ALA A 39 -6.22 5.69 7.42
C ALA A 39 -5.07 6.59 6.94
N LEU A 40 -4.82 6.65 5.63
CA LEU A 40 -3.80 7.54 5.06
C LEU A 40 -4.03 9.00 5.43
N TYR A 41 -5.28 9.43 5.49
CA TYR A 41 -5.62 10.81 5.78
C TYR A 41 -5.76 11.12 7.26
N SER A 42 -5.89 10.09 8.11
CA SER A 42 -6.12 10.27 9.54
C SER A 42 -4.88 10.11 10.40
N ALA A 43 -3.77 9.62 9.84
CA ALA A 43 -2.54 9.40 10.60
C ALA A 43 -1.31 9.64 9.72
N PRO A 44 -0.17 10.05 10.32
CA PRO A 44 1.08 10.18 9.58
C PRO A 44 1.71 8.80 9.37
N TYR A 45 2.04 8.47 8.13
CA TYR A 45 2.77 7.27 7.77
C TYR A 45 4.07 7.63 7.08
N ASP A 46 5.12 6.86 7.37
CA ASP A 46 6.43 7.05 6.74
C ASP A 46 6.52 6.32 5.40
N ALA A 47 5.73 5.26 5.23
CA ALA A 47 5.66 4.49 4.00
C ALA A 47 4.33 3.73 3.92
N ALA A 48 3.99 3.25 2.74
CA ALA A 48 2.82 2.41 2.54
C ALA A 48 3.15 1.20 1.67
N ILE A 49 2.48 0.09 1.95
CA ILE A 49 2.51 -1.12 1.13
C ILE A 49 1.08 -1.36 0.68
N LEU A 50 0.86 -1.33 -0.64
CA LEU A 50 -0.47 -1.43 -1.22
C LEU A 50 -0.55 -2.63 -2.17
N ASP A 51 -1.58 -3.46 -1.98
CA ASP A 51 -1.98 -4.41 -3.00
C ASP A 51 -2.86 -3.68 -4.03
N LEU A 52 -2.66 -3.96 -5.31
CA LEU A 52 -3.48 -3.38 -6.38
C LEU A 52 -4.83 -4.04 -6.50
N THR A 53 -4.95 -5.31 -6.06
CA THR A 53 -6.20 -6.08 -6.17
C THR A 53 -6.95 -6.05 -4.85
N LEU A 54 -7.57 -4.90 -4.53
CA LEU A 54 -8.30 -4.72 -3.28
C LEU A 54 -9.81 -4.71 -3.53
N PRO A 55 -10.60 -5.27 -2.60
CA PRO A 55 -12.05 -5.10 -2.68
C PRO A 55 -12.43 -3.63 -2.44
N GLY A 56 -13.36 -3.14 -3.23
CA GLY A 56 -13.96 -1.83 -3.07
C GLY A 56 -13.25 -0.68 -3.77
N ILE A 57 -11.94 -0.61 -3.76
CA ILE A 57 -11.17 0.45 -4.41
C ILE A 57 -9.85 -0.09 -4.94
N ASP A 58 -9.42 0.38 -6.09
CA ASP A 58 -8.16 -0.01 -6.69
C ASP A 58 -6.99 0.66 -5.93
N GLY A 59 -5.94 -0.13 -5.63
CA GLY A 59 -4.74 0.40 -4.98
C GLY A 59 -4.06 1.51 -5.76
N LEU A 60 -4.12 1.47 -7.11
CA LEU A 60 -3.59 2.56 -7.94
C LEU A 60 -4.36 3.87 -7.73
N ASP A 61 -5.66 3.80 -7.52
CA ASP A 61 -6.46 5.00 -7.26
C ASP A 61 -6.08 5.64 -5.93
N ILE A 62 -5.78 4.82 -4.92
CA ILE A 62 -5.27 5.32 -3.64
C ILE A 62 -3.94 6.05 -3.85
N LEU A 63 -3.04 5.44 -4.61
CA LEU A 63 -1.73 6.02 -4.88
C LEU A 63 -1.82 7.33 -5.65
N ARG A 64 -2.65 7.37 -6.72
CA ARG A 64 -2.87 8.60 -7.49
C ARG A 64 -3.37 9.73 -6.61
N GLU A 65 -4.40 9.47 -5.82
CA GLU A 65 -5.00 10.47 -4.95
C GLU A 65 -4.01 10.98 -3.92
N TRP A 66 -3.20 10.10 -3.36
CA TRP A 66 -2.18 10.49 -2.40
C TRP A 66 -1.12 11.39 -3.04
N ARG A 67 -0.63 11.02 -4.25
CA ARG A 67 0.32 11.86 -4.99
C ARG A 67 -0.29 13.20 -5.39
N ASP A 68 -1.55 13.22 -5.79
CA ASP A 68 -2.25 14.45 -6.16
C ASP A 68 -2.35 15.44 -4.99
N LYS A 69 -2.34 14.94 -3.78
CA LYS A 69 -2.35 15.78 -2.56
C LYS A 69 -0.95 16.24 -2.13
N GLY A 70 0.05 16.02 -2.96
CA GLY A 70 1.42 16.45 -2.68
C GLY A 70 2.18 15.55 -1.72
N ARG A 71 1.68 14.34 -1.47
CA ARG A 71 2.33 13.38 -0.59
C ARG A 71 3.35 12.56 -1.39
N HIS A 72 4.55 12.44 -0.86
CA HIS A 72 5.68 11.81 -1.55
C HIS A 72 6.31 10.65 -0.78
N GLU A 73 5.68 10.17 0.26
CA GLU A 73 6.19 9.05 1.06
C GLU A 73 6.38 7.80 0.18
N PRO A 74 7.38 6.96 0.45
CA PRO A 74 7.62 5.75 -0.33
C PRO A 74 6.42 4.81 -0.31
N VAL A 75 6.10 4.24 -1.48
CA VAL A 75 5.02 3.27 -1.63
C VAL A 75 5.56 2.04 -2.33
N LEU A 76 5.36 0.87 -1.72
CA LEU A 76 5.61 -0.42 -2.34
C LEU A 76 4.28 -0.96 -2.87
N ILE A 77 4.30 -1.40 -4.12
CA ILE A 77 3.16 -2.10 -4.71
C ILE A 77 3.41 -3.60 -4.63
N LEU A 78 2.51 -4.29 -3.94
CA LEU A 78 2.51 -5.74 -3.85
C LEU A 78 1.36 -6.24 -4.72
N THR A 79 1.67 -6.94 -5.80
CA THR A 79 0.63 -7.38 -6.72
C THR A 79 1.01 -8.65 -7.45
N ALA A 80 0.01 -9.49 -7.69
CA ALA A 80 0.11 -10.64 -8.58
C ALA A 80 -0.40 -10.32 -9.98
N ARG A 81 -0.82 -9.07 -10.24
CA ARG A 81 -1.32 -8.67 -11.55
C ARG A 81 -0.18 -8.63 -12.57
N ASP A 82 -0.42 -9.20 -13.73
CA ASP A 82 0.53 -9.21 -14.85
C ASP A 82 0.32 -8.06 -15.83
N ALA A 83 -0.62 -7.17 -15.57
CA ALA A 83 -0.92 -6.06 -16.46
C ALA A 83 0.25 -5.06 -16.48
N LEU A 84 1.02 -5.07 -17.57
CA LEU A 84 2.16 -4.20 -17.75
C LEU A 84 1.79 -2.72 -17.58
N SER A 85 0.65 -2.32 -18.11
CA SER A 85 0.17 -0.95 -18.01
C SER A 85 -0.01 -0.48 -16.57
N GLN A 86 -0.49 -1.36 -15.69
CA GLN A 86 -0.68 -1.04 -14.27
C GLN A 86 0.65 -0.92 -13.53
N ARG A 87 1.63 -1.75 -13.88
CA ARG A 87 2.98 -1.67 -13.32
C ARG A 87 3.67 -0.39 -13.74
N VAL A 88 3.57 -0.03 -15.01
CA VAL A 88 4.13 1.20 -15.54
C VAL A 88 3.49 2.41 -14.86
N GLU A 89 2.18 2.41 -14.69
CA GLU A 89 1.48 3.50 -14.02
C GLU A 89 1.93 3.64 -12.56
N GLY A 90 2.10 2.53 -11.84
CA GLY A 90 2.62 2.56 -10.47
C GLY A 90 4.01 3.19 -10.41
N LEU A 91 4.90 2.81 -11.31
CA LEU A 91 6.24 3.38 -11.39
C LEU A 91 6.22 4.88 -11.73
N ARG A 92 5.34 5.30 -12.64
CA ARG A 92 5.18 6.71 -12.99
C ARG A 92 4.72 7.55 -11.79
N LEU A 93 3.95 6.95 -10.88
CA LEU A 93 3.51 7.59 -9.65
C LEU A 93 4.56 7.51 -8.53
N GLY A 94 5.75 7.03 -8.85
CA GLY A 94 6.87 6.98 -7.92
C GLY A 94 6.86 5.81 -6.95
N ALA A 95 6.09 4.76 -7.24
CA ALA A 95 6.07 3.57 -6.40
C ALA A 95 7.17 2.59 -6.81
N CYS A 96 7.59 1.76 -5.84
CA CYS A 96 8.43 0.59 -6.09
C CYS A 96 7.53 -0.64 -6.24
N LEU A 97 7.91 -1.54 -7.14
CA LEU A 97 7.16 -2.79 -7.35
C LEU A 97 7.77 -3.91 -6.52
N LEU A 98 6.89 -4.68 -5.88
CA LEU A 98 7.25 -5.90 -5.17
C LEU A 98 6.32 -7.02 -5.64
N TYR A 99 6.88 -8.15 -6.01
CA TYR A 99 6.13 -9.29 -6.52
C TYR A 99 6.02 -10.40 -5.49
#